data_96b3d92776c5d7f5e5e834a4bb2c0b68
#
_entry.id   96b3d92776c5d7f5e5e834a4bb2c0b68
#
_cell.length_a   1.000
_cell.length_b   1.000
_cell.length_c   1.000
_cell.angle_alpha   90.00
_cell.angle_beta   90.00
_cell.angle_gamma   90.00
#
_symmetry.space_group_name_H-M   'P 1'
#
loop_
_entity.id
_entity.type
_entity.pdbx_description
1 polymer ?
#
loop_
_entity_poly.entity_id
_entity_poly.type
_entity_poly.pdbx_seq_one_letter_code
_entity_poly.pdbx_strand_id
1 'polypeptide(L)'
;MKKNMCCLLGLIIALLVAGPGVAPAAETLELLTWQGYAPKELVEKFEKETGITVKVTYSNNEEMIAKLRATRGAGFDLAQPSQDRISSVQEQFKLYQPIDLSKVDTQQIIPPMLEAVVKNTTVDGKAHAVPFCWGTSGLVVNKAYAPNAMDYSDLLNAFYSGRVSYRLKRPTLIALAFALGENPFAKYADAAAYEALMDRIGQAMIAGKPFVKNYWTNGDALLESMRSGEVQVAMAWDKGGWKLHAENSTIDFIAPRSGALGWIDTFAIPAKAKNVEGAYKWINFMLRPENAAMFTNLDTTLSASAGAGQFLEPKIRENFERSFSPANIANIKWYPPVPAKLEGIEGKILDKVKASK
;
A
#
# COMPACT_ATOMS: atom_id res chain seq x y z
N MET A 1 -71.01 -9.11 -71.84
CA MET A 1 -71.00 -9.36 -70.39
C MET A 1 -69.64 -9.84 -69.98
N LYS A 2 -68.77 -8.99 -69.48
CA LYS A 2 -67.45 -9.38 -68.86
C LYS A 2 -67.24 -8.47 -67.67
N LYS A 3 -67.19 -9.04 -66.47
CA LYS A 3 -66.90 -8.37 -65.20
C LYS A 3 -65.37 -8.18 -65.04
N ASN A 4 -64.97 -6.96 -64.85
CA ASN A 4 -63.60 -6.65 -64.45
C ASN A 4 -63.47 -6.67 -62.91
N MET A 5 -62.59 -7.48 -62.40
CA MET A 5 -62.26 -7.57 -60.97
C MET A 5 -60.93 -6.88 -60.74
N CYS A 6 -60.96 -5.74 -60.08
CA CYS A 6 -59.80 -4.96 -59.71
C CYS A 6 -59.17 -5.54 -58.41
N CYS A 7 -57.92 -6.02 -58.46
CA CYS A 7 -57.17 -6.40 -57.30
C CYS A 7 -56.48 -5.15 -56.71
N LEU A 8 -56.89 -4.76 -55.51
CA LEU A 8 -56.13 -3.80 -54.68
C LEU A 8 -54.97 -4.54 -53.94
N LEU A 9 -53.76 -4.25 -54.32
CA LEU A 9 -52.59 -4.64 -53.54
C LEU A 9 -52.38 -3.64 -52.37
N GLY A 10 -52.65 -4.07 -51.16
CA GLY A 10 -52.36 -3.31 -49.93
C GLY A 10 -50.88 -3.42 -49.56
N LEU A 11 -50.18 -2.30 -49.64
CA LEU A 11 -48.79 -2.16 -49.22
C LEU A 11 -48.77 -1.96 -47.67
N ILE A 12 -48.36 -3.00 -46.89
CA ILE A 12 -48.17 -2.89 -45.44
C ILE A 12 -46.77 -2.34 -45.23
N ILE A 13 -46.64 -1.06 -44.88
CA ILE A 13 -45.39 -0.45 -44.41
C ILE A 13 -45.25 -0.82 -42.92
N ALA A 14 -44.36 -1.75 -42.61
CA ALA A 14 -43.95 -2.04 -41.25
C ALA A 14 -43.01 -0.91 -40.75
N LEU A 15 -43.53 0.00 -39.92
CA LEU A 15 -42.73 0.96 -39.17
C LEU A 15 -41.95 0.17 -38.10
N LEU A 16 -40.66 -0.03 -38.31
CA LEU A 16 -39.71 -0.43 -37.27
C LEU A 16 -39.54 0.76 -36.29
N VAL A 17 -40.28 0.73 -35.18
CA VAL A 17 -40.03 1.62 -34.05
C VAL A 17 -38.77 1.12 -33.35
N ALA A 18 -37.63 1.73 -33.70
CA ALA A 18 -36.42 1.59 -32.89
C ALA A 18 -36.71 2.25 -31.53
N GLY A 19 -37.00 1.45 -30.52
CA GLY A 19 -37.11 1.92 -29.14
C GLY A 19 -35.77 2.56 -28.72
N PRO A 20 -35.80 3.58 -27.84
CA PRO A 20 -34.57 4.14 -27.31
C PRO A 20 -33.76 3.02 -26.63
N GLY A 21 -32.62 2.65 -27.20
CA GLY A 21 -31.69 1.72 -26.57
C GLY A 21 -31.36 2.25 -25.18
N VAL A 22 -31.73 1.49 -24.15
CA VAL A 22 -31.27 1.78 -22.79
C VAL A 22 -29.76 1.69 -22.85
N ALA A 23 -29.09 2.85 -22.76
CA ALA A 23 -27.64 2.87 -22.61
C ALA A 23 -27.30 2.00 -21.40
N PRO A 24 -26.38 1.03 -21.53
CA PRO A 24 -25.96 0.24 -20.37
C PRO A 24 -25.52 1.21 -19.26
N ALA A 25 -25.99 0.98 -18.03
CA ALA A 25 -25.57 1.77 -16.88
C ALA A 25 -24.03 1.77 -16.85
N ALA A 26 -23.44 2.96 -16.71
CA ALA A 26 -22.00 3.09 -16.67
C ALA A 26 -21.44 2.13 -15.62
N GLU A 27 -20.53 1.26 -16.04
CA GLU A 27 -19.90 0.27 -15.17
C GLU A 27 -19.07 1.01 -14.13
N THR A 28 -19.14 0.61 -12.85
CA THR A 28 -18.39 1.27 -11.77
C THR A 28 -17.41 0.29 -11.14
N LEU A 29 -16.22 0.77 -10.82
CA LEU A 29 -15.19 0.09 -10.03
C LEU A 29 -15.08 0.77 -8.65
N GLU A 30 -15.48 0.08 -7.60
CA GLU A 30 -15.34 0.55 -6.21
C GLU A 30 -13.96 0.16 -5.68
N LEU A 31 -13.03 1.12 -5.59
CA LEU A 31 -11.63 0.93 -5.22
C LEU A 31 -11.39 1.34 -3.76
N LEU A 32 -10.85 0.42 -2.93
CA LEU A 32 -10.42 0.65 -1.56
C LEU A 32 -8.89 0.70 -1.49
N THR A 33 -8.32 1.88 -1.26
CA THR A 33 -6.89 2.11 -1.46
C THR A 33 -6.27 3.09 -0.46
N TRP A 34 -4.97 3.29 -0.56
CA TRP A 34 -4.22 4.28 0.20
C TRP A 34 -4.29 5.65 -0.47
N GLN A 35 -4.12 6.70 0.35
CA GLN A 35 -3.96 8.06 -0.18
C GLN A 35 -2.78 8.13 -1.16
N GLY A 36 -3.03 8.66 -2.36
CA GLY A 36 -2.04 8.80 -3.42
C GLY A 36 -1.97 7.63 -4.41
N TYR A 37 -2.59 6.46 -4.13
CA TYR A 37 -2.48 5.27 -4.99
C TYR A 37 -3.43 5.27 -6.20
N ALA A 38 -4.34 6.20 -6.26
CA ALA A 38 -5.20 6.45 -7.42
C ALA A 38 -5.10 7.93 -7.82
N PRO A 39 -3.98 8.37 -8.43
CA PRO A 39 -3.85 9.73 -8.93
C PRO A 39 -4.96 10.05 -9.92
N LYS A 40 -5.48 11.27 -9.85
CA LYS A 40 -6.60 11.73 -10.68
C LYS A 40 -6.34 11.49 -12.17
N GLU A 41 -5.14 11.78 -12.62
CA GLU A 41 -4.73 11.64 -14.02
C GLU A 41 -4.80 10.19 -14.53
N LEU A 42 -4.45 9.22 -13.67
CA LEU A 42 -4.57 7.79 -13.99
C LEU A 42 -6.02 7.31 -13.93
N VAL A 43 -6.82 7.82 -12.98
CA VAL A 43 -8.26 7.54 -12.91
C VAL A 43 -8.94 8.03 -14.19
N GLU A 44 -8.77 9.29 -14.57
CA GLU A 44 -9.35 9.87 -15.78
C GLU A 44 -8.92 9.13 -17.05
N LYS A 45 -7.63 8.73 -17.12
CA LYS A 45 -7.10 7.94 -18.25
C LYS A 45 -7.79 6.56 -18.34
N PHE A 46 -7.94 5.86 -17.22
CA PHE A 46 -8.62 4.57 -17.15
C PHE A 46 -10.10 4.68 -17.55
N GLU A 47 -10.83 5.66 -17.00
CA GLU A 47 -12.23 5.91 -17.30
C GLU A 47 -12.43 6.20 -18.79
N LYS A 48 -11.54 7.01 -19.39
CA LYS A 48 -11.57 7.31 -20.83
C LYS A 48 -11.31 6.07 -21.69
N GLU A 49 -10.36 5.21 -21.28
CA GLU A 49 -10.01 4.00 -22.04
C GLU A 49 -11.06 2.90 -21.96
N THR A 50 -11.74 2.78 -20.81
CA THR A 50 -12.59 1.62 -20.51
C THR A 50 -14.07 1.92 -20.43
N GLY A 51 -14.46 3.17 -20.23
CA GLY A 51 -15.83 3.57 -19.92
C GLY A 51 -16.28 3.21 -18.51
N ILE A 52 -15.39 2.69 -17.65
CA ILE A 52 -15.68 2.30 -16.26
C ILE A 52 -15.36 3.48 -15.34
N THR A 53 -16.35 3.96 -14.60
CA THR A 53 -16.17 5.01 -13.59
C THR A 53 -15.51 4.45 -12.33
N VAL A 54 -14.44 5.09 -11.84
CA VAL A 54 -13.71 4.65 -10.63
C VAL A 54 -14.15 5.47 -9.43
N LYS A 55 -14.65 4.80 -8.39
CA LYS A 55 -14.95 5.41 -7.10
C LYS A 55 -13.90 5.01 -6.07
N VAL A 56 -13.16 6.00 -5.59
CA VAL A 56 -12.02 5.77 -4.69
C VAL A 56 -12.43 6.01 -3.24
N THR A 57 -12.16 5.01 -2.39
CA THR A 57 -12.24 5.13 -0.93
C THR A 57 -10.84 5.01 -0.34
N TYR A 58 -10.35 6.08 0.27
CA TYR A 58 -9.05 6.07 0.94
C TYR A 58 -9.12 5.42 2.31
N SER A 59 -8.05 4.69 2.68
CA SER A 59 -7.99 3.90 3.90
C SER A 59 -6.55 3.53 4.27
N ASN A 60 -6.37 2.74 5.31
CA ASN A 60 -5.13 2.06 5.71
C ASN A 60 -5.41 0.58 5.98
N ASN A 61 -4.38 -0.25 6.24
CA ASN A 61 -4.55 -1.69 6.43
C ASN A 61 -5.62 -2.05 7.46
N GLU A 62 -5.56 -1.44 8.65
CA GLU A 62 -6.48 -1.76 9.75
C GLU A 62 -7.93 -1.41 9.37
N GLU A 63 -8.13 -0.24 8.75
CA GLU A 63 -9.45 0.22 8.31
C GLU A 63 -9.98 -0.57 7.11
N MET A 64 -9.12 -0.92 6.13
CA MET A 64 -9.50 -1.79 5.00
C MET A 64 -10.02 -3.12 5.51
N ILE A 65 -9.27 -3.77 6.40
CA ILE A 65 -9.66 -5.04 7.01
C ILE A 65 -10.96 -4.89 7.79
N ALA A 66 -11.11 -3.83 8.59
CA ALA A 66 -12.33 -3.58 9.36
C ALA A 66 -13.55 -3.37 8.45
N LYS A 67 -13.43 -2.57 7.39
CA LYS A 67 -14.50 -2.35 6.41
C LYS A 67 -14.90 -3.65 5.70
N LEU A 68 -13.93 -4.42 5.21
CA LEU A 68 -14.19 -5.69 4.53
C LEU A 68 -14.79 -6.74 5.48
N ARG A 69 -14.36 -6.78 6.74
CA ARG A 69 -14.97 -7.66 7.76
C ARG A 69 -16.42 -7.31 8.03
N ALA A 70 -16.72 -6.02 8.23
CA ALA A 70 -18.08 -5.55 8.51
C ALA A 70 -19.06 -5.93 7.40
N THR A 71 -18.60 -5.94 6.15
CA THR A 71 -19.41 -6.25 4.96
C THR A 71 -19.23 -7.69 4.44
N ARG A 72 -18.37 -8.49 5.09
CA ARG A 72 -17.98 -9.83 4.63
C ARG A 72 -17.46 -9.83 3.19
N GLY A 73 -16.61 -8.86 2.88
CA GLY A 73 -15.98 -8.68 1.57
C GLY A 73 -16.89 -8.06 0.49
N ALA A 74 -17.99 -7.40 0.87
CA ALA A 74 -18.84 -6.66 -0.06
C ALA A 74 -18.54 -5.15 -0.04
N GLY A 75 -19.05 -4.43 -1.04
CA GLY A 75 -18.99 -2.96 -1.12
C GLY A 75 -17.79 -2.41 -1.85
N PHE A 76 -16.82 -3.26 -2.20
CA PHE A 76 -15.65 -2.90 -2.99
C PHE A 76 -15.35 -3.99 -4.01
N ASP A 77 -14.73 -3.59 -5.13
CA ASP A 77 -14.37 -4.50 -6.23
C ASP A 77 -12.87 -4.78 -6.24
N LEU A 78 -12.06 -3.86 -5.74
CA LEU A 78 -10.62 -4.01 -5.59
C LEU A 78 -10.16 -3.36 -4.30
N ALA A 79 -9.23 -4.03 -3.57
CA ALA A 79 -8.59 -3.51 -2.38
C ALA A 79 -7.06 -3.60 -2.52
N GLN A 80 -6.34 -2.70 -1.83
CA GLN A 80 -4.88 -2.62 -1.92
C GLN A 80 -4.20 -2.74 -0.54
N PRO A 81 -4.37 -3.89 0.14
CA PRO A 81 -3.69 -4.15 1.41
C PRO A 81 -2.22 -4.50 1.20
N SER A 82 -1.41 -4.37 2.25
CA SER A 82 -0.05 -4.89 2.27
C SER A 82 -0.05 -6.43 2.29
N GLN A 83 0.89 -7.06 1.58
CA GLN A 83 0.96 -8.52 1.41
C GLN A 83 0.97 -9.30 2.73
N ASP A 84 1.65 -8.76 3.75
CA ASP A 84 1.80 -9.40 5.05
C ASP A 84 0.51 -9.46 5.88
N ARG A 85 -0.55 -8.77 5.42
CA ARG A 85 -1.86 -8.67 6.08
C ARG A 85 -2.93 -9.58 5.48
N ILE A 86 -2.62 -10.28 4.37
CA ILE A 86 -3.65 -11.01 3.61
C ILE A 86 -3.90 -12.40 4.16
N SER A 87 -2.87 -13.23 4.34
CA SER A 87 -3.04 -14.65 4.65
C SER A 87 -3.81 -14.89 5.95
N SER A 88 -3.42 -14.22 7.06
CA SER A 88 -4.09 -14.38 8.36
C SER A 88 -5.56 -13.94 8.33
N VAL A 89 -5.85 -12.85 7.61
CA VAL A 89 -7.20 -12.33 7.43
C VAL A 89 -8.03 -13.27 6.54
N GLN A 90 -7.41 -13.82 5.50
CA GLN A 90 -8.06 -14.77 4.61
C GLN A 90 -8.38 -16.09 5.31
N GLU A 91 -7.46 -16.62 6.11
CA GLU A 91 -7.68 -17.83 6.91
C GLU A 91 -8.87 -17.68 7.85
N GLN A 92 -8.96 -16.54 8.56
CA GLN A 92 -9.96 -16.31 9.58
C GLN A 92 -11.32 -15.87 9.04
N PHE A 93 -11.35 -15.00 8.02
CA PHE A 93 -12.56 -14.26 7.63
C PHE A 93 -12.97 -14.45 6.19
N LYS A 94 -12.12 -15.09 5.34
CA LYS A 94 -12.38 -15.33 3.91
C LYS A 94 -12.81 -14.05 3.17
N LEU A 95 -12.04 -12.96 3.35
CA LEU A 95 -12.38 -11.62 2.84
C LEU A 95 -12.05 -11.40 1.37
N TYR A 96 -11.16 -12.23 0.79
CA TYR A 96 -10.71 -12.10 -0.59
C TYR A 96 -11.06 -13.36 -1.38
N GLN A 97 -11.35 -13.21 -2.66
CA GLN A 97 -11.41 -14.34 -3.58
C GLN A 97 -10.02 -14.68 -4.13
N PRO A 98 -9.78 -15.92 -4.56
CA PRO A 98 -8.54 -16.28 -5.24
C PRO A 98 -8.35 -15.40 -6.48
N ILE A 99 -7.10 -14.96 -6.72
CA ILE A 99 -6.75 -14.23 -7.92
C ILE A 99 -6.44 -15.21 -9.06
N ASP A 100 -7.03 -14.96 -10.23
CA ASP A 100 -6.77 -15.70 -11.45
C ASP A 100 -5.57 -15.07 -12.17
N LEU A 101 -4.39 -15.68 -12.02
CA LEU A 101 -3.16 -15.17 -12.63
C LEU A 101 -3.20 -15.20 -14.17
N SER A 102 -4.08 -15.98 -14.80
CA SER A 102 -4.24 -15.98 -16.26
C SER A 102 -4.90 -14.71 -16.79
N LYS A 103 -5.60 -13.95 -15.92
CA LYS A 103 -6.21 -12.65 -16.21
C LYS A 103 -5.30 -11.46 -15.91
N VAL A 104 -4.13 -11.70 -15.31
CA VAL A 104 -3.14 -10.68 -14.97
C VAL A 104 -1.96 -10.78 -15.94
N ASP A 105 -1.52 -9.65 -16.48
CA ASP A 105 -0.29 -9.58 -17.26
C ASP A 105 0.94 -9.69 -16.34
N THR A 106 1.20 -10.92 -15.88
CA THR A 106 2.28 -11.21 -14.92
C THR A 106 3.67 -10.94 -15.47
N GLN A 107 3.85 -10.86 -16.79
CA GLN A 107 5.12 -10.51 -17.44
C GLN A 107 5.50 -9.05 -17.17
N GLN A 108 4.52 -8.20 -16.87
CA GLN A 108 4.75 -6.82 -16.47
C GLN A 108 5.19 -6.65 -15.00
N ILE A 109 5.20 -7.72 -14.20
CA ILE A 109 5.53 -7.65 -12.77
C ILE A 109 6.99 -8.05 -12.54
N ILE A 110 7.68 -7.38 -11.64
CA ILE A 110 9.04 -7.73 -11.19
C ILE A 110 9.00 -9.16 -10.64
N PRO A 111 9.70 -10.15 -11.28
CA PRO A 111 9.50 -11.57 -10.98
C PRO A 111 9.69 -11.95 -9.51
N PRO A 112 10.75 -11.52 -8.78
CA PRO A 112 10.90 -11.83 -7.36
C PRO A 112 9.76 -11.29 -6.48
N MET A 113 9.14 -10.15 -6.85
CA MET A 113 8.01 -9.60 -6.11
C MET A 113 6.74 -10.40 -6.36
N LEU A 114 6.52 -10.83 -7.61
CA LEU A 114 5.39 -11.71 -7.93
C LEU A 114 5.49 -13.02 -7.14
N GLU A 115 6.65 -13.65 -7.16
CA GLU A 115 6.90 -14.90 -6.41
C GLU A 115 6.65 -14.70 -4.90
N ALA A 116 7.20 -13.64 -4.31
CA ALA A 116 7.04 -13.35 -2.89
C ALA A 116 5.57 -13.11 -2.52
N VAL A 117 4.85 -12.28 -3.29
CA VAL A 117 3.44 -11.96 -3.00
C VAL A 117 2.55 -13.19 -3.18
N VAL A 118 2.70 -13.93 -4.28
CA VAL A 118 1.95 -15.17 -4.52
C VAL A 118 2.16 -16.15 -3.36
N LYS A 119 3.43 -16.40 -2.96
CA LYS A 119 3.76 -17.26 -1.82
C LYS A 119 3.13 -16.78 -0.52
N ASN A 120 3.29 -15.49 -0.20
CA ASN A 120 2.86 -14.92 1.08
C ASN A 120 1.35 -14.74 1.21
N THR A 121 0.61 -14.75 0.08
CA THR A 121 -0.85 -14.60 0.06
C THR A 121 -1.59 -15.88 -0.31
N THR A 122 -0.86 -17.01 -0.43
CA THR A 122 -1.46 -18.31 -0.70
C THR A 122 -2.11 -18.88 0.55
N VAL A 123 -3.42 -19.14 0.47
CA VAL A 123 -4.23 -19.84 1.47
C VAL A 123 -5.02 -20.92 0.77
N ASP A 124 -5.05 -22.13 1.34
CA ASP A 124 -5.70 -23.31 0.75
C ASP A 124 -5.24 -23.58 -0.71
N GLY A 125 -3.93 -23.38 -0.98
CA GLY A 125 -3.30 -23.61 -2.30
C GLY A 125 -3.64 -22.54 -3.36
N LYS A 126 -4.29 -21.44 -3.01
CA LYS A 126 -4.70 -20.37 -3.94
C LYS A 126 -4.11 -19.03 -3.52
N ALA A 127 -3.49 -18.32 -4.45
CA ALA A 127 -3.03 -16.95 -4.24
C ALA A 127 -4.23 -15.98 -4.18
N HIS A 128 -4.15 -14.95 -3.32
CA HIS A 128 -5.22 -13.98 -3.12
C HIS A 128 -4.83 -12.55 -3.50
N ALA A 129 -3.59 -12.34 -3.96
CA ALA A 129 -3.14 -11.04 -4.42
C ALA A 129 -1.99 -11.12 -5.43
N VAL A 130 -1.76 -10.00 -6.13
CA VAL A 130 -0.57 -9.73 -6.93
C VAL A 130 0.04 -8.40 -6.50
N PRO A 131 1.37 -8.16 -6.67
CA PRO A 131 2.00 -6.93 -6.26
C PRO A 131 1.52 -5.73 -7.09
N PHE A 132 1.42 -4.58 -6.44
CA PHE A 132 1.13 -3.29 -7.05
C PHE A 132 2.32 -2.33 -6.95
N CYS A 133 2.71 -2.03 -5.73
CA CYS A 133 3.78 -1.08 -5.45
C CYS A 133 4.54 -1.48 -4.19
N TRP A 134 5.70 -0.86 -3.99
CA TRP A 134 6.56 -1.16 -2.87
C TRP A 134 7.33 0.08 -2.41
N GLY A 135 7.90 -0.02 -1.23
CA GLY A 135 8.77 0.99 -0.67
C GLY A 135 9.35 0.53 0.65
N THR A 136 9.94 1.45 1.36
CA THR A 136 10.56 1.18 2.65
C THR A 136 10.12 2.17 3.72
N SER A 137 10.22 1.74 4.97
CA SER A 137 10.18 2.61 6.13
C SER A 137 11.59 2.70 6.72
N GLY A 138 12.04 3.90 6.96
CA GLY A 138 13.35 4.19 7.52
C GLY A 138 13.31 5.45 8.35
N LEU A 139 14.41 6.20 8.38
CA LEU A 139 14.47 7.48 9.03
C LEU A 139 14.36 8.62 8.01
N VAL A 140 13.60 9.65 8.35
CA VAL A 140 13.68 10.96 7.70
C VAL A 140 14.31 11.93 8.71
N VAL A 141 15.40 12.55 8.32
CA VAL A 141 16.28 13.29 9.22
C VAL A 141 16.62 14.64 8.64
N ASN A 142 16.51 15.69 9.45
CA ASN A 142 17.15 16.96 9.14
C ASN A 142 18.65 16.87 9.54
N LYS A 143 19.52 16.69 8.57
CA LYS A 143 20.96 16.51 8.75
C LYS A 143 21.66 17.73 9.34
N ALA A 144 21.09 18.93 9.19
CA ALA A 144 21.61 20.13 9.83
C ALA A 144 21.44 20.09 11.36
N TYR A 145 20.41 19.40 11.85
CA TYR A 145 20.16 19.23 13.29
C TYR A 145 20.69 17.91 13.83
N ALA A 146 20.52 16.83 13.12
CA ALA A 146 20.82 15.46 13.54
C ALA A 146 21.77 14.75 12.55
N PRO A 147 23.01 15.24 12.35
CA PRO A 147 23.92 14.73 11.32
C PRO A 147 24.34 13.26 11.56
N ASN A 148 24.26 12.79 12.81
CA ASN A 148 24.67 11.47 13.23
C ASN A 148 23.51 10.47 13.39
N ALA A 149 22.26 10.87 13.17
CA ALA A 149 21.12 9.96 13.22
C ALA A 149 21.17 8.99 12.04
N MET A 150 21.32 7.68 12.31
CA MET A 150 21.58 6.66 11.29
C MET A 150 20.83 5.34 11.52
N ASP A 151 20.08 5.19 12.63
CA ASP A 151 19.35 3.97 12.93
C ASP A 151 18.08 4.24 13.72
N TYR A 152 17.16 3.27 13.77
CA TYR A 152 15.92 3.41 14.53
C TYR A 152 16.13 3.61 16.02
N SER A 153 17.29 3.21 16.59
CA SER A 153 17.66 3.53 17.98
C SER A 153 17.73 5.05 18.24
N ASP A 154 17.96 5.86 17.21
CA ASP A 154 17.97 7.32 17.33
C ASP A 154 16.60 7.90 17.64
N LEU A 155 15.50 7.15 17.39
CA LEU A 155 14.16 7.51 17.84
C LEU A 155 14.00 7.50 19.37
N LEU A 156 14.91 6.82 20.08
CA LEU A 156 14.95 6.71 21.54
C LEU A 156 16.17 7.45 22.13
N ASN A 157 16.83 8.31 21.36
CA ASN A 157 18.02 9.02 21.79
C ASN A 157 17.63 10.35 22.48
N ALA A 158 18.01 10.49 23.75
CA ALA A 158 17.75 11.69 24.55
C ALA A 158 18.29 12.99 23.93
N PHE A 159 19.32 12.90 23.09
CA PHE A 159 19.87 14.06 22.37
C PHE A 159 18.83 14.74 21.48
N TYR A 160 17.87 13.98 20.94
CA TYR A 160 16.81 14.49 20.08
C TYR A 160 15.49 14.76 20.83
N SER A 161 15.55 14.91 22.17
CA SER A 161 14.38 15.09 23.02
C SER A 161 13.44 16.20 22.54
N GLY A 162 12.13 15.87 22.45
CA GLY A 162 11.11 16.79 21.97
C GLY A 162 11.12 17.06 20.45
N ARG A 163 11.97 16.33 19.69
CA ARG A 163 12.13 16.50 18.22
C ARG A 163 11.95 15.22 17.43
N VAL A 164 11.52 14.14 18.06
CA VAL A 164 11.31 12.82 17.45
C VAL A 164 9.85 12.59 17.11
N SER A 165 9.57 11.91 15.99
CA SER A 165 8.23 11.46 15.65
C SER A 165 8.24 10.08 15.00
N TYR A 166 7.24 9.27 15.32
CA TYR A 166 7.00 7.98 14.68
C TYR A 166 5.53 7.56 14.82
N ARG A 167 5.11 6.53 14.10
CA ARG A 167 3.77 5.95 14.27
C ARG A 167 3.74 5.06 15.51
N LEU A 168 2.75 5.22 16.37
CA LEU A 168 2.50 4.26 17.44
C LEU A 168 1.75 3.04 16.87
N LYS A 169 2.46 2.27 16.07
CA LYS A 169 1.99 1.14 15.26
C LYS A 169 3.05 0.04 15.20
N ARG A 170 2.64 -1.15 14.77
CA ARG A 170 3.50 -2.32 14.55
C ARG A 170 4.85 -2.02 13.88
N PRO A 171 4.94 -1.23 12.78
CA PRO A 171 6.23 -0.96 12.14
C PRO A 171 7.29 -0.42 13.10
N THR A 172 6.92 0.43 14.05
CA THR A 172 7.87 0.98 15.02
C THR A 172 8.38 -0.08 16.00
N LEU A 173 7.52 -1.01 16.47
CA LEU A 173 7.97 -2.14 17.29
C LEU A 173 9.00 -3.00 16.56
N ILE A 174 8.73 -3.33 15.30
CA ILE A 174 9.61 -4.15 14.45
C ILE A 174 10.94 -3.42 14.18
N ALA A 175 10.88 -2.12 13.86
CA ALA A 175 12.06 -1.29 13.61
C ALA A 175 13.00 -1.23 14.81
N LEU A 176 12.44 -0.97 15.98
CA LEU A 176 13.20 -0.90 17.23
C LEU A 176 13.79 -2.27 17.64
N ALA A 177 13.07 -3.38 17.35
CA ALA A 177 13.62 -4.71 17.57
C ALA A 177 14.89 -4.94 16.75
N PHE A 178 14.87 -4.62 15.45
CA PHE A 178 16.06 -4.72 14.60
C PHE A 178 17.19 -3.81 15.07
N ALA A 179 16.89 -2.58 15.48
CA ALA A 179 17.89 -1.64 16.02
C ALA A 179 18.56 -2.13 17.32
N LEU A 180 17.87 -2.97 18.09
CA LEU A 180 18.42 -3.63 19.27
C LEU A 180 19.14 -4.96 18.97
N GLY A 181 19.34 -5.28 17.68
CA GLY A 181 20.04 -6.48 17.23
C GLY A 181 19.18 -7.75 17.25
N GLU A 182 17.87 -7.63 17.46
CA GLU A 182 16.94 -8.76 17.47
C GLU A 182 16.26 -8.92 16.10
N ASN A 183 15.98 -10.16 15.71
CA ASN A 183 15.14 -10.44 14.55
C ASN A 183 13.73 -10.87 14.99
N PRO A 184 12.75 -9.96 15.00
CA PRO A 184 11.39 -10.29 15.42
C PRO A 184 10.71 -11.31 14.51
N PHE A 185 11.06 -11.34 13.23
CA PHE A 185 10.47 -12.27 12.25
C PHE A 185 10.87 -13.72 12.54
N ALA A 186 12.08 -13.95 13.03
CA ALA A 186 12.54 -15.28 13.43
C ALA A 186 11.76 -15.85 14.64
N LYS A 187 11.03 -15.01 15.38
CA LYS A 187 10.25 -15.39 16.57
C LYS A 187 8.76 -15.63 16.26
N TYR A 188 8.33 -15.50 15.00
CA TYR A 188 6.91 -15.65 14.64
C TYR A 188 6.31 -17.04 14.93
N ALA A 189 7.13 -18.09 14.97
CA ALA A 189 6.70 -19.42 15.35
C ALA A 189 6.54 -19.60 16.86
N ASP A 190 7.20 -18.76 17.68
CA ASP A 190 7.16 -18.82 19.16
C ASP A 190 6.51 -17.54 19.73
N ALA A 191 5.22 -17.62 20.02
CA ALA A 191 4.47 -16.48 20.50
C ALA A 191 4.97 -15.96 21.86
N ALA A 192 5.49 -16.82 22.75
CA ALA A 192 6.00 -16.41 24.04
C ALA A 192 7.33 -15.64 23.91
N ALA A 193 8.26 -16.14 23.07
CA ALA A 193 9.48 -15.44 22.77
C ALA A 193 9.22 -14.11 22.03
N TYR A 194 8.21 -14.08 21.16
CA TYR A 194 7.77 -12.86 20.50
C TYR A 194 7.20 -11.83 21.48
N GLU A 195 6.30 -12.27 22.38
CA GLU A 195 5.70 -11.40 23.40
C GLU A 195 6.76 -10.81 24.34
N ALA A 196 7.71 -11.64 24.81
CA ALA A 196 8.81 -11.19 25.65
C ALA A 196 9.70 -10.14 24.94
N LEU A 197 9.96 -10.31 23.64
CA LEU A 197 10.65 -9.30 22.84
C LEU A 197 9.85 -8.01 22.74
N MET A 198 8.56 -8.08 22.38
CA MET A 198 7.70 -6.91 22.24
C MET A 198 7.51 -6.16 23.57
N ASP A 199 7.42 -6.85 24.70
CA ASP A 199 7.39 -6.21 26.03
C ASP A 199 8.67 -5.39 26.29
N ARG A 200 9.86 -5.91 25.97
CA ARG A 200 11.13 -5.16 26.10
C ARG A 200 11.14 -3.92 25.21
N ILE A 201 10.66 -4.05 23.97
CA ILE A 201 10.56 -2.91 23.04
C ILE A 201 9.55 -1.89 23.58
N GLY A 202 8.41 -2.34 24.09
CA GLY A 202 7.41 -1.47 24.73
C GLY A 202 7.96 -0.69 25.92
N GLN A 203 8.77 -1.32 26.77
CA GLN A 203 9.46 -0.65 27.89
C GLN A 203 10.46 0.42 27.38
N ALA A 204 11.22 0.11 26.35
CA ALA A 204 12.13 1.09 25.73
C ALA A 204 11.37 2.28 25.12
N MET A 205 10.23 2.03 24.49
CA MET A 205 9.35 3.09 23.96
C MET A 205 8.76 3.95 25.09
N ILE A 206 8.37 3.35 26.22
CA ILE A 206 7.87 4.09 27.40
C ILE A 206 8.99 4.97 27.97
N ALA A 207 10.19 4.44 28.14
CA ALA A 207 11.34 5.22 28.61
C ALA A 207 11.70 6.36 27.65
N GLY A 208 11.57 6.14 26.33
CA GLY A 208 11.82 7.15 25.28
C GLY A 208 10.69 8.14 25.04
N LYS A 209 9.53 7.97 25.68
CA LYS A 209 8.34 8.82 25.47
C LYS A 209 8.60 10.31 25.66
N PRO A 210 9.43 10.78 26.63
CA PRO A 210 9.79 12.19 26.77
C PRO A 210 10.53 12.79 25.57
N PHE A 211 11.10 11.95 24.70
CA PHE A 211 11.84 12.40 23.52
C PHE A 211 10.91 12.66 22.32
N VAL A 212 9.69 12.10 22.35
CA VAL A 212 8.73 12.14 21.27
C VAL A 212 7.97 13.45 21.27
N LYS A 213 8.04 14.20 20.16
CA LYS A 213 7.20 15.39 19.92
C LYS A 213 5.74 15.03 19.71
N ASN A 214 5.51 14.04 18.83
CA ASN A 214 4.18 13.53 18.53
C ASN A 214 4.23 12.12 17.94
N TYR A 215 3.10 11.44 17.95
CA TYR A 215 2.85 10.20 17.21
C TYR A 215 2.01 10.51 15.98
N TRP A 216 2.63 10.48 14.79
CA TRP A 216 1.91 10.81 13.58
C TRP A 216 0.98 9.65 13.12
N THR A 217 -0.15 10.02 12.53
CA THR A 217 -1.13 9.08 11.94
C THR A 217 -1.34 9.32 10.46
N ASN A 218 -1.07 10.54 10.00
CA ASN A 218 -1.18 10.99 8.62
C ASN A 218 0.21 11.45 8.14
N GLY A 219 0.63 10.98 6.94
CA GLY A 219 1.94 11.31 6.38
C GLY A 219 2.14 12.79 6.10
N ASP A 220 1.12 13.47 5.57
CA ASP A 220 1.23 14.90 5.23
C ASP A 220 1.41 15.76 6.48
N ALA A 221 0.73 15.40 7.59
CA ALA A 221 0.92 16.07 8.88
C ALA A 221 2.34 15.90 9.44
N LEU A 222 2.95 14.70 9.23
CA LEU A 222 4.35 14.49 9.57
C LEU A 222 5.27 15.39 8.72
N LEU A 223 5.06 15.43 7.40
CA LEU A 223 5.89 16.25 6.52
C LEU A 223 5.81 17.72 6.90
N GLU A 224 4.63 18.22 7.30
CA GLU A 224 4.46 19.59 7.79
C GLU A 224 5.23 19.86 9.09
N SER A 225 5.18 18.93 10.05
CA SER A 225 5.95 19.02 11.28
C SER A 225 7.47 19.04 11.05
N MET A 226 7.94 18.38 9.98
CA MET A 226 9.35 18.41 9.59
C MET A 226 9.71 19.71 8.86
N ARG A 227 8.84 20.23 7.99
CA ARG A 227 9.03 21.53 7.32
C ARG A 227 9.14 22.68 8.33
N SER A 228 8.25 22.69 9.32
CA SER A 228 8.26 23.68 10.38
C SER A 228 9.45 23.56 11.36
N GLY A 229 10.19 22.45 11.30
CA GLY A 229 11.29 22.16 12.22
C GLY A 229 10.85 21.71 13.61
N GLU A 230 9.57 21.45 13.84
CA GLU A 230 9.08 20.87 15.10
C GLU A 230 9.61 19.45 15.30
N VAL A 231 9.70 18.68 14.23
CA VAL A 231 10.28 17.35 14.17
C VAL A 231 11.55 17.39 13.35
N GLN A 232 12.61 16.74 13.84
CA GLN A 232 13.94 16.72 13.22
C GLN A 232 14.41 15.30 12.87
N VAL A 233 13.87 14.29 13.58
CA VAL A 233 14.12 12.87 13.33
C VAL A 233 12.79 12.14 13.36
N ALA A 234 12.45 11.44 12.28
CA ALA A 234 11.21 10.69 12.22
C ALA A 234 11.42 9.31 11.60
N MET A 235 10.65 8.33 12.08
CA MET A 235 10.43 7.11 11.29
C MET A 235 9.32 7.39 10.29
N ALA A 236 9.64 7.25 9.00
CA ALA A 236 8.70 7.54 7.92
C ALA A 236 8.99 6.67 6.68
N TRP A 237 8.16 6.84 5.65
CA TRP A 237 8.37 6.22 4.35
C TRP A 237 9.40 7.00 3.53
N ASP A 238 10.15 6.28 2.69
CA ASP A 238 11.13 6.80 1.74
C ASP A 238 10.57 7.95 0.88
N LYS A 239 9.39 7.78 0.29
CA LYS A 239 8.74 8.82 -0.51
C LYS A 239 8.53 10.14 0.24
N GLY A 240 8.26 10.08 1.54
CA GLY A 240 8.09 11.27 2.36
C GLY A 240 9.40 12.04 2.52
N GLY A 241 10.50 11.32 2.79
CA GLY A 241 11.83 11.92 2.86
C GLY A 241 12.28 12.51 1.52
N TRP A 242 11.99 11.84 0.40
CA TRP A 242 12.32 12.34 -0.94
C TRP A 242 11.55 13.62 -1.31
N LYS A 243 10.25 13.70 -0.93
CA LYS A 243 9.46 14.93 -1.10
C LYS A 243 10.07 16.10 -0.31
N LEU A 244 10.42 15.87 0.95
CA LEU A 244 11.05 16.90 1.78
C LEU A 244 12.45 17.28 1.27
N HIS A 245 13.24 16.33 0.78
CA HIS A 245 14.55 16.59 0.21
C HIS A 245 14.48 17.52 -1.01
N ALA A 246 13.47 17.35 -1.85
CA ALA A 246 13.27 18.22 -3.01
C ALA A 246 12.94 19.67 -2.62
N GLU A 247 12.34 19.89 -1.45
CA GLU A 247 12.02 21.21 -0.90
C GLU A 247 13.19 21.79 -0.07
N ASN A 248 13.89 20.95 0.67
CA ASN A 248 15.01 21.29 1.55
C ASN A 248 16.03 20.16 1.58
N SER A 249 17.15 20.34 0.91
CA SER A 249 18.22 19.33 0.78
C SER A 249 18.88 18.92 2.09
N THR A 250 18.68 19.65 3.19
CA THR A 250 19.14 19.24 4.53
C THR A 250 18.30 18.11 5.12
N ILE A 251 17.07 17.93 4.64
CA ILE A 251 16.19 16.83 5.07
C ILE A 251 16.33 15.70 4.07
N ASP A 252 16.50 14.47 4.54
CA ASP A 252 16.63 13.32 3.65
C ASP A 252 16.13 12.02 4.30
N PHE A 253 15.80 11.06 3.44
CA PHE A 253 15.56 9.69 3.86
C PHE A 253 16.89 8.96 4.04
N ILE A 254 16.99 8.22 5.12
CA ILE A 254 18.14 7.39 5.46
C ILE A 254 17.69 5.95 5.62
N ALA A 255 18.29 5.03 4.87
CA ALA A 255 18.14 3.61 5.12
C ALA A 255 18.88 3.26 6.44
N PRO A 256 18.18 2.81 7.50
CA PRO A 256 18.79 2.53 8.79
C PRO A 256 19.87 1.44 8.72
N ARG A 257 20.88 1.51 9.58
CA ARG A 257 21.95 0.50 9.66
C ARG A 257 21.42 -0.90 9.97
N SER A 258 20.40 -0.99 10.81
CA SER A 258 19.69 -2.23 11.13
C SER A 258 18.84 -2.79 9.98
N GLY A 259 18.65 -2.02 8.92
CA GLY A 259 17.90 -2.36 7.70
C GLY A 259 16.56 -1.62 7.60
N ALA A 260 16.31 -1.03 6.45
CA ALA A 260 15.00 -0.44 6.16
C ALA A 260 13.91 -1.52 6.14
N LEU A 261 12.71 -1.22 6.63
CA LEU A 261 11.59 -2.16 6.60
C LEU A 261 10.89 -2.10 5.25
N GLY A 262 11.04 -3.16 4.45
CA GLY A 262 10.43 -3.26 3.12
C GLY A 262 8.97 -3.73 3.19
N TRP A 263 8.09 -3.06 2.47
CA TRP A 263 6.68 -3.41 2.33
C TRP A 263 6.30 -3.51 0.85
N ILE A 264 5.33 -4.37 0.55
CA ILE A 264 4.73 -4.51 -0.78
C ILE A 264 3.23 -4.42 -0.59
N ASP A 265 2.62 -3.42 -1.22
CA ASP A 265 1.18 -3.31 -1.30
C ASP A 265 0.67 -3.99 -2.57
N THR A 266 -0.53 -4.52 -2.51
CA THR A 266 -1.01 -5.49 -3.47
C THR A 266 -2.32 -5.07 -4.11
N PHE A 267 -2.70 -5.78 -5.15
CA PHE A 267 -4.07 -5.84 -5.64
C PHE A 267 -4.70 -7.14 -5.12
N ALA A 268 -5.79 -7.02 -4.37
CA ALA A 268 -6.58 -8.12 -3.86
C ALA A 268 -8.06 -7.88 -4.16
N ILE A 269 -8.76 -8.89 -4.67
CA ILE A 269 -10.17 -8.78 -5.05
C ILE A 269 -11.03 -9.23 -3.87
N PRO A 270 -11.89 -8.36 -3.29
CA PRO A 270 -12.78 -8.74 -2.20
C PRO A 270 -13.72 -9.90 -2.55
N ALA A 271 -14.07 -10.71 -1.54
CA ALA A 271 -14.81 -11.96 -1.73
C ALA A 271 -16.19 -11.79 -2.40
N LYS A 272 -16.81 -10.62 -2.26
CA LYS A 272 -18.11 -10.29 -2.85
C LYS A 272 -18.05 -9.09 -3.80
N ALA A 273 -16.91 -8.91 -4.47
CA ALA A 273 -16.76 -7.93 -5.52
C ALA A 273 -17.83 -8.15 -6.62
N LYS A 274 -18.43 -7.07 -7.09
CA LYS A 274 -19.47 -7.11 -8.13
C LYS A 274 -18.87 -6.92 -9.53
N ASN A 275 -17.83 -6.10 -9.65
CA ASN A 275 -17.16 -5.79 -10.91
C ASN A 275 -15.74 -6.40 -10.93
N VAL A 276 -15.66 -7.74 -10.94
CA VAL A 276 -14.39 -8.48 -10.97
C VAL A 276 -13.60 -8.23 -12.26
N GLU A 277 -14.31 -8.14 -13.40
CA GLU A 277 -13.64 -7.85 -14.68
C GLU A 277 -13.08 -6.41 -14.70
N GLY A 278 -13.79 -5.44 -14.16
CA GLY A 278 -13.27 -4.09 -13.96
C GLY A 278 -12.03 -4.05 -13.06
N ALA A 279 -11.99 -4.89 -12.01
CA ALA A 279 -10.84 -5.02 -11.15
C ALA A 279 -9.60 -5.54 -11.92
N TYR A 280 -9.74 -6.59 -12.75
CA TYR A 280 -8.63 -7.07 -13.59
C TYR A 280 -8.20 -6.05 -14.64
N LYS A 281 -9.13 -5.29 -15.23
CA LYS A 281 -8.79 -4.19 -16.16
C LYS A 281 -7.96 -3.12 -15.45
N TRP A 282 -8.31 -2.73 -14.20
CA TRP A 282 -7.54 -1.78 -13.41
C TRP A 282 -6.16 -2.32 -13.07
N ILE A 283 -6.05 -3.57 -12.62
CA ILE A 283 -4.76 -4.23 -12.31
C ILE A 283 -3.85 -4.16 -13.54
N ASN A 284 -4.29 -4.63 -14.69
CA ASN A 284 -3.48 -4.65 -15.89
C ASN A 284 -3.19 -3.23 -16.42
N PHE A 285 -4.13 -2.28 -16.27
CA PHE A 285 -3.89 -0.88 -16.60
C PHE A 285 -2.77 -0.26 -15.76
N MET A 286 -2.78 -0.49 -14.44
CA MET A 286 -1.76 0.05 -13.52
C MET A 286 -0.39 -0.63 -13.68
N LEU A 287 -0.35 -1.87 -14.17
CA LEU A 287 0.90 -2.62 -14.41
C LEU A 287 1.55 -2.27 -15.74
N ARG A 288 0.88 -1.59 -16.68
CA ARG A 288 1.52 -1.13 -17.92
C ARG A 288 2.70 -0.21 -17.58
N PRO A 289 3.88 -0.40 -18.18
CA PRO A 289 5.10 0.35 -17.82
C PRO A 289 4.93 1.87 -17.77
N GLU A 290 4.22 2.45 -18.72
CA GLU A 290 3.99 3.90 -18.80
C GLU A 290 3.07 4.40 -17.69
N ASN A 291 2.01 3.65 -17.35
CA ASN A 291 1.07 4.00 -16.28
C ASN A 291 1.72 3.79 -14.91
N ALA A 292 2.49 2.73 -14.75
CA ALA A 292 3.26 2.43 -13.56
C ALA A 292 4.31 3.51 -13.28
N ALA A 293 5.01 3.97 -14.31
CA ALA A 293 5.94 5.10 -14.19
C ALA A 293 5.21 6.41 -13.89
N MET A 294 4.07 6.67 -14.54
CA MET A 294 3.24 7.84 -14.25
C MET A 294 2.78 7.85 -12.79
N PHE A 295 2.34 6.69 -12.26
CA PHE A 295 2.03 6.54 -10.84
C PHE A 295 3.23 6.91 -9.95
N THR A 296 4.40 6.34 -10.24
CA THR A 296 5.63 6.59 -9.46
C THR A 296 6.07 8.06 -9.56
N ASN A 297 6.00 8.67 -10.73
CA ASN A 297 6.36 10.08 -10.91
C ASN A 297 5.43 11.04 -10.16
N LEU A 298 4.14 10.71 -10.04
CA LEU A 298 3.15 11.51 -9.31
C LEU A 298 3.19 11.30 -7.79
N ASP A 299 3.26 10.05 -7.35
CA ASP A 299 3.20 9.71 -5.91
C ASP A 299 4.56 9.51 -5.24
N THR A 300 5.62 9.21 -6.03
CA THR A 300 6.97 8.80 -5.59
C THR A 300 7.06 7.40 -4.96
N THR A 301 5.96 6.65 -4.84
CA THR A 301 5.98 5.23 -4.48
C THR A 301 6.43 4.39 -5.67
N LEU A 302 7.33 3.43 -5.45
CA LEU A 302 7.87 2.60 -6.52
C LEU A 302 6.84 1.55 -6.97
N SER A 303 6.55 1.49 -8.28
CA SER A 303 5.67 0.46 -8.82
C SER A 303 6.37 -0.91 -8.85
N ALA A 304 5.58 -1.99 -8.76
CA ALA A 304 6.04 -3.35 -8.98
C ALA A 304 6.10 -3.74 -10.48
N SER A 305 5.85 -2.80 -11.39
CA SER A 305 5.97 -3.04 -12.84
C SER A 305 7.44 -3.11 -13.27
N ALA A 306 7.83 -4.20 -13.93
CA ALA A 306 9.19 -4.46 -14.36
C ALA A 306 9.70 -3.45 -15.41
N GLY A 307 8.79 -2.92 -16.24
CA GLY A 307 9.13 -1.98 -17.31
C GLY A 307 9.11 -0.51 -16.93
N ALA A 308 8.60 -0.17 -15.72
CA ALA A 308 8.40 1.21 -15.32
C ALA A 308 9.69 2.06 -15.30
N GLY A 309 10.82 1.44 -14.96
CA GLY A 309 12.11 2.12 -14.77
C GLY A 309 12.58 2.96 -15.94
N GLN A 310 12.22 2.60 -17.20
CA GLN A 310 12.61 3.32 -18.40
C GLN A 310 11.83 4.63 -18.61
N PHE A 311 10.68 4.80 -17.95
CA PHE A 311 9.82 5.98 -18.05
C PHE A 311 9.84 6.85 -16.79
N LEU A 312 10.69 6.50 -15.79
CA LEU A 312 10.81 7.28 -14.56
C LEU A 312 11.57 8.60 -14.83
N GLU A 313 11.09 9.66 -14.20
CA GLU A 313 11.81 10.93 -14.14
C GLU A 313 13.17 10.75 -13.45
N PRO A 314 14.22 11.43 -13.91
CA PRO A 314 15.58 11.31 -13.35
C PRO A 314 15.62 11.47 -11.81
N LYS A 315 14.85 12.43 -11.28
CA LYS A 315 14.77 12.70 -9.83
C LYS A 315 14.38 11.48 -8.98
N ILE A 316 13.55 10.58 -9.52
CA ILE A 316 13.13 9.36 -8.79
C ILE A 316 14.31 8.41 -8.65
N ARG A 317 15.08 8.23 -9.73
CA ARG A 317 16.28 7.40 -9.72
C ARG A 317 17.35 7.99 -8.79
N GLU A 318 17.60 9.28 -8.88
CA GLU A 318 18.55 10.00 -8.02
C GLU A 318 18.19 9.87 -6.52
N ASN A 319 16.91 9.98 -6.18
CA ASN A 319 16.43 9.77 -4.82
C ASN A 319 16.74 8.36 -4.32
N PHE A 320 16.47 7.35 -5.14
CA PHE A 320 16.72 5.96 -4.79
C PHE A 320 18.23 5.69 -4.61
N GLU A 321 19.06 6.09 -5.57
CA GLU A 321 20.52 5.91 -5.55
C GLU A 321 21.17 6.64 -4.35
N ARG A 322 20.67 7.83 -3.99
CA ARG A 322 21.14 8.58 -2.82
C ARG A 322 20.80 7.87 -1.51
N SER A 323 19.62 7.25 -1.41
CA SER A 323 19.11 6.62 -0.19
C SER A 323 19.62 5.20 0.02
N PHE A 324 19.92 4.47 -1.06
CA PHE A 324 20.20 3.04 -1.01
C PHE A 324 21.48 2.68 -1.75
N SER A 325 22.53 2.37 -0.99
CA SER A 325 23.66 1.62 -1.51
C SER A 325 23.27 0.16 -1.80
N PRO A 326 24.04 -0.60 -2.60
CA PRO A 326 23.81 -2.02 -2.78
C PRO A 326 23.73 -2.81 -1.45
N ALA A 327 24.51 -2.42 -0.45
CA ALA A 327 24.46 -3.03 0.88
C ALA A 327 23.15 -2.71 1.62
N ASN A 328 22.65 -1.49 1.51
CA ASN A 328 21.34 -1.13 2.08
C ASN A 328 20.21 -1.92 1.43
N ILE A 329 20.24 -2.09 0.10
CA ILE A 329 19.23 -2.89 -0.63
C ILE A 329 19.25 -4.34 -0.15
N ALA A 330 20.44 -4.97 -0.05
CA ALA A 330 20.58 -6.33 0.44
C ALA A 330 20.14 -6.49 1.91
N ASN A 331 20.17 -5.40 2.70
CA ASN A 331 19.77 -5.40 4.10
C ASN A 331 18.30 -5.02 4.34
N ILE A 332 17.49 -4.82 3.30
CA ILE A 332 16.05 -4.56 3.47
C ILE A 332 15.38 -5.72 4.20
N LYS A 333 14.62 -5.41 5.26
CA LYS A 333 13.86 -6.35 6.06
C LYS A 333 12.43 -6.41 5.55
N TRP A 334 12.18 -7.30 4.61
CA TRP A 334 10.85 -7.50 4.03
C TRP A 334 9.89 -8.12 5.04
N TYR A 335 8.69 -7.54 5.17
CA TYR A 335 7.66 -8.09 6.05
C TYR A 335 7.18 -9.46 5.58
N PRO A 336 7.34 -10.53 6.39
CA PRO A 336 6.66 -11.79 6.14
C PRO A 336 5.19 -11.71 6.58
N PRO A 337 4.35 -12.68 6.17
CA PRO A 337 2.98 -12.80 6.66
C PRO A 337 2.92 -12.79 8.19
N VAL A 338 2.02 -12.00 8.75
CA VAL A 338 1.85 -11.88 10.20
C VAL A 338 0.92 -12.96 10.71
N PRO A 339 1.35 -13.85 11.62
CA PRO A 339 0.43 -14.75 12.30
C PRO A 339 -0.60 -13.98 13.13
N ALA A 340 -1.89 -14.31 12.97
CA ALA A 340 -3.00 -13.55 13.58
C ALA A 340 -2.89 -13.32 15.08
N LYS A 341 -2.39 -14.32 15.83
CA LYS A 341 -2.20 -14.21 17.29
C LYS A 341 -1.17 -13.16 17.69
N LEU A 342 -0.20 -12.83 16.84
CA LEU A 342 0.86 -11.85 17.12
C LEU A 342 0.35 -10.42 17.05
N GLU A 343 -0.64 -10.14 16.21
CA GLU A 343 -1.27 -8.81 16.13
C GLU A 343 -1.92 -8.42 17.47
N GLY A 344 -2.51 -9.38 18.16
CA GLY A 344 -3.08 -9.16 19.50
C GLY A 344 -2.01 -8.83 20.56
N ILE A 345 -0.82 -9.43 20.46
CA ILE A 345 0.34 -9.12 21.32
C ILE A 345 0.80 -7.69 21.06
N GLU A 346 1.05 -7.35 19.79
CA GLU A 346 1.50 -6.01 19.38
C GLU A 346 0.50 -4.93 19.83
N GLY A 347 -0.81 -5.16 19.65
CA GLY A 347 -1.87 -4.25 20.08
C GLY A 347 -1.80 -3.96 21.58
N LYS A 348 -1.68 -4.99 22.42
CA LYS A 348 -1.57 -4.85 23.90
C LYS A 348 -0.34 -4.01 24.29
N ILE A 349 0.81 -4.24 23.63
CA ILE A 349 2.04 -3.49 23.91
C ILE A 349 1.88 -2.01 23.53
N LEU A 350 1.33 -1.73 22.34
CA LEU A 350 1.08 -0.36 21.88
C LEU A 350 0.09 0.38 22.78
N ASP A 351 -0.94 -0.32 23.29
CA ASP A 351 -1.88 0.26 24.25
C ASP A 351 -1.21 0.60 25.60
N LYS A 352 -0.30 -0.27 26.10
CA LYS A 352 0.52 0.03 27.28
C LYS A 352 1.38 1.28 27.08
N VAL A 353 2.07 1.38 25.92
CA VAL A 353 2.88 2.57 25.56
C VAL A 353 2.00 3.81 25.50
N LYS A 354 0.82 3.73 24.88
CA LYS A 354 -0.11 4.85 24.79
C LYS A 354 -0.61 5.30 26.16
N ALA A 355 -0.95 4.37 27.04
CA ALA A 355 -1.51 4.65 28.37
C ALA A 355 -0.45 5.09 29.39
N SER A 356 0.84 4.83 29.19
CA SER A 356 1.90 5.27 30.10
C SER A 356 1.97 6.81 30.17
N LYS A 357 2.27 7.32 31.37
CA LYS A 357 2.43 8.78 31.64
C LYS A 357 3.80 9.27 31.14
#